data_ddc172235d113213d96ce396dc9a8413
#
_entry.id   ddc172235d113213d96ce396dc9a8413
#
_cell.length_a   1.000
_cell.length_b   1.000
_cell.length_c   1.000
_cell.angle_alpha   90.00
_cell.angle_beta   90.00
_cell.angle_gamma   90.00
#
_symmetry.space_group_name_H-M   'P 1'
#
loop_
_entity.id
_entity.type
_entity.pdbx_description
1 polymer ?
#
loop_
_entity_poly.entity_id
_entity_poly.type
_entity_poly.pdbx_seq_one_letter_code
_entity_poly.pdbx_strand_id
1 'polypeptide(L)'
;MKISIIGISQLTDFVLDNIINYSDEINIYSDSRNFDFENKNLTKKNVSIFTDKNIDDNLNKICKTSDVLFFLSDSDPFNVFSYKKCLMYNPSTKSVFQATDRDIYEMYKDKKYPVISPFNLKEDDYLYLIKE
;
A
#
# COMPACT_ATOMS: atom_id res chain seq x y z
N MET A 1 1.31 -9.17 -13.04
CA MET A 1 0.86 -8.81 -11.69
C MET A 1 0.72 -7.29 -11.61
N LYS A 2 -0.41 -6.84 -11.12
CA LYS A 2 -0.67 -5.42 -10.90
C LYS A 2 -0.65 -5.12 -9.40
N ILE A 3 0.20 -4.19 -9.00
CA ILE A 3 0.33 -3.75 -7.61
C ILE A 3 -0.19 -2.32 -7.50
N SER A 4 -1.02 -2.05 -6.49
CA SER A 4 -1.49 -0.70 -6.19
C SER A 4 -1.01 -0.28 -4.80
N ILE A 5 -0.46 0.92 -4.72
CA ILE A 5 -0.04 1.52 -3.46
C ILE A 5 -0.94 2.72 -3.19
N ILE A 6 -1.65 2.70 -2.07
CA ILE A 6 -2.57 3.77 -1.69
C ILE A 6 -1.96 4.55 -0.54
N GLY A 7 -1.59 5.78 -0.83
CA GLY A 7 -0.94 6.67 0.11
C GLY A 7 0.56 6.77 -0.09
N ILE A 8 1.11 7.90 0.34
CA ILE A 8 2.54 8.20 0.25
C ILE A 8 3.08 8.51 1.64
N SER A 9 4.10 7.73 2.04
CA SER A 9 4.78 7.86 3.31
C SER A 9 6.24 7.42 3.12
N GLN A 10 7.00 7.37 4.19
CA GLN A 10 8.36 6.84 4.15
C GLN A 10 8.39 5.39 3.66
N LEU A 11 7.39 4.60 4.04
CA LEU A 11 7.32 3.20 3.61
C LEU A 11 7.05 3.07 2.12
N THR A 12 6.35 4.02 1.51
CA THR A 12 6.09 3.98 0.06
C THR A 12 7.38 3.93 -0.73
N ASP A 13 8.35 4.75 -0.35
CA ASP A 13 9.65 4.80 -1.00
C ASP A 13 10.40 3.47 -0.85
N PHE A 14 10.47 2.97 0.37
CA PHE A 14 11.15 1.72 0.67
C PHE A 14 10.49 0.53 -0.04
N VAL A 15 9.18 0.43 0.03
CA VAL A 15 8.43 -0.67 -0.59
C VAL A 15 8.60 -0.62 -2.10
N LEU A 16 8.48 0.57 -2.70
CA LEU A 16 8.61 0.72 -4.16
C LEU A 16 9.98 0.22 -4.65
N ASP A 17 11.06 0.59 -3.96
CA ASP A 17 12.40 0.16 -4.33
C ASP A 17 12.55 -1.37 -4.31
N ASN A 18 11.84 -2.03 -3.41
CA ASN A 18 11.95 -3.48 -3.27
C ASN A 18 11.00 -4.26 -4.18
N ILE A 19 9.91 -3.67 -4.66
CA ILE A 19 8.93 -4.38 -5.50
C ILE A 19 9.05 -4.06 -6.99
N ILE A 20 9.84 -3.05 -7.35
CA ILE A 20 9.90 -2.52 -8.72
C ILE A 20 10.21 -3.60 -9.77
N ASN A 21 11.02 -4.59 -9.42
CA ASN A 21 11.44 -5.63 -10.35
C ASN A 21 10.52 -6.84 -10.38
N TYR A 22 9.49 -6.86 -9.56
CA TYR A 22 8.59 -8.00 -9.43
C TYR A 22 7.23 -7.81 -10.09
N SER A 23 6.96 -6.62 -10.64
CA SER A 23 5.63 -6.31 -11.16
C SER A 23 5.72 -5.61 -12.51
N ASP A 24 4.77 -5.94 -13.37
CA ASP A 24 4.64 -5.31 -14.69
C ASP A 24 3.95 -3.95 -14.60
N GLU A 25 3.13 -3.74 -13.58
CA GLU A 25 2.37 -2.51 -13.40
C GLU A 25 2.27 -2.16 -11.92
N ILE A 26 2.74 -0.97 -11.57
CA ILE A 26 2.67 -0.44 -10.21
C ILE A 26 1.99 0.93 -10.28
N ASN A 27 0.85 1.06 -9.61
CA ASN A 27 0.09 2.31 -9.54
C ASN A 27 0.13 2.86 -8.13
N ILE A 28 0.51 4.12 -8.01
CA ILE A 28 0.58 4.82 -6.72
C ILE A 28 -0.52 5.88 -6.70
N TYR A 29 -1.36 5.84 -5.68
CA TYR A 29 -2.50 6.75 -5.53
C TYR A 29 -2.29 7.67 -4.33
N SER A 30 -2.48 8.97 -4.54
CA SER A 30 -2.39 9.97 -3.49
C SER A 30 -3.62 10.87 -3.54
N ASP A 31 -4.09 11.34 -2.40
CA ASP A 31 -5.18 12.31 -2.32
C ASP A 31 -4.68 13.76 -2.41
N SER A 32 -3.37 13.98 -2.38
CA SER A 32 -2.73 15.30 -2.40
C SER A 32 -1.99 15.53 -3.71
N ARG A 33 -2.14 16.74 -4.26
CA ARG A 33 -1.39 17.17 -5.44
C ARG A 33 0.00 17.70 -5.10
N ASN A 34 0.18 18.13 -3.85
CA ASN A 34 1.43 18.73 -3.37
C ASN A 34 2.10 17.75 -2.42
N PHE A 35 2.81 16.79 -2.96
CA PHE A 35 3.60 15.87 -2.16
C PHE A 35 5.07 15.96 -2.59
N ASP A 36 5.96 15.84 -1.60
CA ASP A 36 7.40 15.90 -1.82
C ASP A 36 7.99 14.50 -2.06
N PHE A 37 7.19 13.60 -2.63
CA PHE A 37 7.63 12.24 -2.89
C PHE A 37 8.52 12.23 -4.13
N GLU A 38 9.79 11.91 -3.92
CA GLU A 38 10.77 11.76 -4.98
C GLU A 38 11.36 10.36 -4.91
N ASN A 39 11.36 9.67 -6.03
CA ASN A 39 11.95 8.34 -6.13
C ASN A 39 12.43 8.12 -7.55
N LYS A 40 13.64 7.57 -7.70
CA LYS A 40 14.22 7.30 -9.02
C LYS A 40 13.39 6.37 -9.89
N ASN A 41 12.57 5.53 -9.26
CA ASN A 41 11.73 4.56 -9.96
C ASN A 41 10.47 5.17 -10.57
N LEU A 42 10.14 6.43 -10.25
CA LEU A 42 8.95 7.09 -10.79
C LEU A 42 9.03 7.33 -12.29
N THR A 43 10.23 7.33 -12.86
CA THR A 43 10.43 7.49 -14.30
C THR A 43 10.33 6.18 -15.07
N LYS A 44 10.22 5.06 -14.38
CA LYS A 44 10.12 3.75 -15.04
C LYS A 44 8.75 3.58 -15.68
N LYS A 45 8.72 2.87 -16.81
CA LYS A 45 7.49 2.70 -17.61
C LYS A 45 6.39 1.95 -16.89
N ASN A 46 6.74 1.09 -15.96
CA ASN A 46 5.76 0.28 -15.22
C ASN A 46 5.21 0.97 -13.97
N VAL A 47 5.66 2.19 -13.67
CA VAL A 47 5.21 2.94 -12.50
C VAL A 47 4.40 4.16 -12.93
N SER A 48 3.21 4.33 -12.33
CA SER A 48 2.33 5.48 -12.58
C SER A 48 1.87 6.07 -11.25
N ILE A 49 1.76 7.39 -11.20
CA ILE A 49 1.23 8.10 -10.03
C ILE A 49 -0.09 8.76 -10.41
N PHE A 50 -1.09 8.56 -9.59
CA PHE A 50 -2.41 9.16 -9.75
C PHE A 50 -2.73 10.01 -8.54
N THR A 51 -3.21 11.22 -8.79
CA THR A 51 -3.74 12.09 -7.74
C THR A 51 -5.26 12.02 -7.81
N ASP A 52 -5.90 11.57 -6.73
CA ASP A 52 -7.34 11.41 -6.68
C ASP A 52 -7.85 11.88 -5.32
N LYS A 53 -8.59 12.98 -5.31
CA LYS A 53 -9.19 13.53 -4.10
C LYS A 53 -10.29 12.63 -3.55
N ASN A 54 -10.81 11.74 -4.38
CA ASN A 54 -11.92 10.85 -4.05
C ASN A 54 -11.47 9.39 -4.06
N ILE A 55 -10.32 9.09 -3.47
CA ILE A 55 -9.77 7.73 -3.41
C ILE A 55 -10.81 6.76 -2.83
N ASP A 56 -11.54 7.17 -1.79
CA ASP A 56 -12.56 6.32 -1.17
C ASP A 56 -13.64 5.90 -2.15
N ASP A 57 -14.05 6.80 -3.05
CA ASP A 57 -15.10 6.51 -4.04
C ASP A 57 -14.61 5.51 -5.09
N ASN A 58 -13.29 5.48 -5.34
CA ASN A 58 -12.69 4.61 -6.36
C ASN A 58 -12.05 3.34 -5.78
N LEU A 59 -12.07 3.20 -4.47
CA LEU A 59 -11.39 2.09 -3.80
C LEU A 59 -11.91 0.73 -4.25
N ASN A 60 -13.23 0.61 -4.45
CA ASN A 60 -13.84 -0.62 -4.94
C ASN A 60 -13.19 -1.08 -6.26
N LYS A 61 -13.07 -0.17 -7.21
CA LYS A 61 -12.47 -0.48 -8.52
C LYS A 61 -10.99 -0.84 -8.36
N ILE A 62 -10.25 -0.09 -7.55
CA ILE A 62 -8.83 -0.36 -7.31
C ILE A 62 -8.65 -1.74 -6.70
N CYS A 63 -9.44 -2.09 -5.70
CA CYS A 63 -9.36 -3.40 -5.05
C CYS A 63 -9.67 -4.55 -5.99
N LYS A 64 -10.64 -4.37 -6.86
CA LYS A 64 -11.06 -5.44 -7.80
C LYS A 64 -10.08 -5.65 -8.94
N THR A 65 -9.30 -4.62 -9.29
CA THR A 65 -8.37 -4.69 -10.42
C THR A 65 -6.93 -4.90 -10.01
N SER A 66 -6.62 -4.93 -8.72
CA SER A 66 -5.26 -5.10 -8.23
C SER A 66 -5.02 -6.50 -7.70
N ASP A 67 -3.85 -7.05 -7.98
CA ASP A 67 -3.44 -8.36 -7.44
C ASP A 67 -2.92 -8.22 -6.01
N VAL A 68 -2.19 -7.14 -5.74
CA VAL A 68 -1.66 -6.83 -4.41
C VAL A 68 -1.89 -5.37 -4.09
N LEU A 69 -2.26 -5.09 -2.85
CA LEU A 69 -2.53 -3.74 -2.37
C LEU A 69 -1.71 -3.40 -1.14
N PHE A 70 -1.12 -2.20 -1.16
CA PHE A 70 -0.42 -1.63 -0.03
C PHE A 70 -1.12 -0.35 0.41
N PHE A 71 -1.52 -0.27 1.68
CA PHE A 71 -2.12 0.93 2.25
C PHE A 71 -1.05 1.63 3.10
N LEU A 72 -0.40 2.64 2.53
CA LEU A 72 0.81 3.25 3.08
C LEU A 72 0.70 4.75 3.32
N SER A 73 -0.50 5.26 3.58
CA SER A 73 -0.65 6.68 3.91
C SER A 73 -0.12 6.97 5.32
N ASP A 74 0.08 8.24 5.64
CA ASP A 74 0.50 8.65 6.97
C ASP A 74 -0.61 8.56 8.02
N SER A 75 -1.83 8.25 7.61
CA SER A 75 -2.98 8.12 8.50
C SER A 75 -3.27 6.66 8.82
N ASP A 76 -3.00 6.24 10.05
CA ASP A 76 -3.31 4.88 10.49
C ASP A 76 -4.80 4.56 10.38
N PRO A 77 -5.73 5.45 10.81
CA PRO A 77 -7.15 5.17 10.63
C PRO A 77 -7.56 4.98 9.18
N PHE A 78 -7.02 5.80 8.28
CA PHE A 78 -7.31 5.66 6.84
C PHE A 78 -6.82 4.30 6.32
N ASN A 79 -5.61 3.90 6.70
CA ASN A 79 -5.01 2.63 6.25
C ASN A 79 -5.84 1.43 6.73
N VAL A 80 -6.21 1.41 8.00
CA VAL A 80 -7.00 0.32 8.58
C VAL A 80 -8.39 0.25 7.93
N PHE A 81 -9.05 1.40 7.82
CA PHE A 81 -10.40 1.48 7.27
C PHE A 81 -10.43 1.05 5.81
N SER A 82 -9.46 1.53 5.03
CA SER A 82 -9.36 1.18 3.61
C SER A 82 -9.05 -0.31 3.42
N TYR A 83 -8.19 -0.86 4.25
CA TYR A 83 -7.89 -2.28 4.24
C TYR A 83 -9.15 -3.11 4.49
N LYS A 84 -9.92 -2.76 5.51
CA LYS A 84 -11.15 -3.48 5.85
C LYS A 84 -12.21 -3.36 4.75
N LYS A 85 -12.34 -2.18 4.14
CA LYS A 85 -13.23 -2.01 2.98
C LYS A 85 -12.79 -2.89 1.82
N CYS A 86 -11.50 -2.97 1.57
CA CYS A 86 -10.96 -3.79 0.50
C CYS A 86 -11.34 -5.26 0.68
N LEU A 87 -11.26 -5.78 1.89
CA LEU A 87 -11.69 -7.15 2.19
C LEU A 87 -13.17 -7.38 1.90
N MET A 88 -13.99 -6.34 2.09
CA MET A 88 -15.42 -6.43 1.75
C MET A 88 -15.65 -6.46 0.24
N TYR A 89 -14.89 -5.66 -0.51
CA TYR A 89 -15.03 -5.57 -1.96
C TYR A 89 -14.43 -6.79 -2.68
N ASN A 90 -13.32 -7.29 -2.16
CA ASN A 90 -12.62 -8.42 -2.78
C ASN A 90 -11.89 -9.23 -1.69
N PRO A 91 -12.55 -10.23 -1.09
CA PRO A 91 -11.95 -11.01 0.00
C PRO A 91 -10.69 -11.77 -0.37
N SER A 92 -10.46 -12.02 -1.67
CA SER A 92 -9.28 -12.76 -2.12
C SER A 92 -8.08 -11.87 -2.42
N THR A 93 -8.21 -10.54 -2.31
CA THR A 93 -7.10 -9.62 -2.58
C THR A 93 -6.03 -9.76 -1.51
N LYS A 94 -4.79 -9.88 -1.95
CA LYS A 94 -3.63 -9.86 -1.06
C LYS A 94 -3.32 -8.41 -0.72
N SER A 95 -3.27 -8.08 0.56
CA SER A 95 -3.04 -6.70 0.98
C SER A 95 -2.30 -6.61 2.31
N VAL A 96 -1.68 -5.47 2.52
CA VAL A 96 -0.97 -5.13 3.75
C VAL A 96 -1.17 -3.65 4.04
N PHE A 97 -1.23 -3.27 5.31
CA PHE A 97 -1.41 -1.87 5.69
C PHE A 97 -0.39 -1.43 6.72
N GLN A 98 -0.08 -0.13 6.70
CA GLN A 98 0.85 0.49 7.61
C GLN A 98 0.15 0.98 8.87
N ALA A 99 0.81 0.78 10.02
CA ALA A 99 0.47 1.46 11.26
C ALA A 99 1.74 2.09 11.84
N THR A 100 1.71 3.41 12.08
CA THR A 100 2.84 4.15 12.63
C THR A 100 2.80 4.23 14.15
N ASP A 101 1.63 4.17 14.75
CA ASP A 101 1.47 4.12 16.20
C ASP A 101 1.80 2.71 16.70
N ARG A 102 2.67 2.62 17.71
CA ARG A 102 3.11 1.32 18.22
C ARG A 102 2.00 0.50 18.82
N ASP A 103 1.10 1.13 19.57
CA ASP A 103 -0.01 0.43 20.21
C ASP A 103 -0.98 -0.13 19.17
N ILE A 104 -1.25 0.65 18.12
CA ILE A 104 -2.09 0.21 17.01
C ILE A 104 -1.41 -0.94 16.27
N TYR A 105 -0.13 -0.81 15.98
CA TYR A 105 0.64 -1.85 15.31
C TYR A 105 0.59 -3.16 16.10
N GLU A 106 0.91 -3.11 17.39
CA GLU A 106 0.96 -4.31 18.24
C GLU A 106 -0.43 -4.96 18.36
N MET A 107 -1.47 -4.15 18.49
CA MET A 107 -2.83 -4.66 18.58
C MET A 107 -3.21 -5.48 17.33
N TYR A 108 -2.93 -4.95 16.15
CA TYR A 108 -3.25 -5.65 14.91
C TYR A 108 -2.30 -6.82 14.65
N LYS A 109 -1.03 -6.69 15.03
CA LYS A 109 -0.06 -7.77 14.89
C LYS A 109 -0.47 -8.97 15.75
N ASP A 110 -0.90 -8.74 16.99
CA ASP A 110 -1.35 -9.78 17.90
C ASP A 110 -2.58 -10.50 17.36
N LYS A 111 -3.44 -9.80 16.63
CA LYS A 111 -4.62 -10.39 16.00
C LYS A 111 -4.31 -11.01 14.63
N LYS A 112 -3.05 -11.06 14.24
CA LYS A 112 -2.55 -11.65 12.99
C LYS A 112 -3.04 -10.95 11.73
N TYR A 113 -3.27 -9.64 11.80
CA TYR A 113 -3.53 -8.84 10.62
C TYR A 113 -2.22 -8.59 9.85
N PRO A 114 -2.28 -8.39 8.52
CA PRO A 114 -1.10 -8.08 7.72
C PRO A 114 -0.70 -6.62 7.88
N VAL A 115 -0.14 -6.29 9.03
CA VAL A 115 0.26 -4.93 9.39
C VAL A 115 1.78 -4.80 9.36
N ILE A 116 2.26 -3.67 8.81
CA ILE A 116 3.69 -3.33 8.80
C ILE A 116 3.88 -1.96 9.44
N SER A 117 5.09 -1.68 9.89
CA SER A 117 5.39 -0.39 10.49
C SER A 117 6.80 0.08 10.11
N PRO A 118 7.05 1.41 10.07
CA PRO A 118 8.36 1.93 9.72
C PRO A 118 9.43 1.66 10.77
N PHE A 119 9.06 1.36 12.03
CA PHE A 119 10.04 1.13 13.08
C PHE A 119 10.47 -0.34 13.22
N ASN A 120 9.84 -1.25 12.52
CA ASN A 120 10.14 -2.69 12.62
C ASN A 120 9.91 -3.39 11.29
N LEU A 121 10.36 -2.80 10.19
CA LEU A 121 10.12 -3.32 8.87
C LEU A 121 11.22 -4.26 8.43
N LYS A 122 10.81 -5.42 7.91
CA LYS A 122 11.67 -6.37 7.18
C LYS A 122 11.04 -6.62 5.83
N GLU A 123 11.87 -6.87 4.83
CA GLU A 123 11.38 -7.16 3.48
C GLU A 123 10.42 -8.34 3.46
N ASP A 124 10.66 -9.36 4.28
CA ASP A 124 9.81 -10.53 4.35
C ASP A 124 8.39 -10.23 4.86
N ASP A 125 8.18 -9.07 5.49
CA ASP A 125 6.87 -8.68 6.01
C ASP A 125 5.85 -8.45 4.89
N TYR A 126 6.28 -8.24 3.65
CA TYR A 126 5.38 -8.03 2.52
C TYR A 126 5.81 -8.75 1.24
N LEU A 127 7.07 -9.10 1.06
CA LEU A 127 7.53 -9.73 -0.18
C LEU A 127 6.90 -11.11 -0.40
N TYR A 128 6.47 -11.78 0.66
CA TYR A 128 5.78 -13.06 0.52
C TYR A 128 4.49 -12.95 -0.31
N LEU A 129 3.90 -11.75 -0.40
CA LEU A 129 2.69 -11.52 -1.21
C LEU A 129 3.00 -11.55 -2.71
N ILE A 130 4.24 -11.33 -3.07
CA ILE A 130 4.67 -11.06 -4.45
C ILE A 130 5.49 -12.21 -5.02
N LYS A 131 6.32 -12.86 -4.20
CA LYS A 131 7.31 -13.84 -4.64
C LYS A 131 6.77 -15.27 -4.87
N GLU A 132 5.51 -15.48 -4.78
CA GLU A 132 4.96 -16.82 -5.01
C GLU A 132 5.15 -17.31 -6.42
#